data_ef06f39e8fdac385373362fcce1a769f
#
_entry.id   ef06f39e8fdac385373362fcce1a769f
#
_cell.length_a   1.000
_cell.length_b   1.000
_cell.length_c   1.000
_cell.angle_alpha   90.00
_cell.angle_beta   90.00
_cell.angle_gamma   90.00
#
_symmetry.space_group_name_H-M   'P 1'
#
loop_
_entity.id
_entity.type
_entity.pdbx_description
1 polymer ?
#
loop_
_entity_poly.entity_id
_entity_poly.type
_entity_poly.pdbx_seq_one_letter_code
_entity_poly.pdbx_strand_id
1 'polypeptide(L)'
;DLEQLAGILNQYNDNQRQLIASTLRHENYLKESIANISHDLRTPLTVILGHLQLLRKEPLTDRQAQRIETIFHKAERMKELVQTFYDLSILDAEQITPRREDFNLSNLLINLITENAPALEAKNISPEIDLPPHSVYLHSDYSMVERILQNLLTNAIRYSSGDIKMSLKQARENRAIFTIEN
;
A
#
# COMPACT_ATOMS: atom_id res chain seq x y z
N ASP A 1 29.90 -5.58 48.71
CA ASP A 1 31.14 -5.96 48.04
C ASP A 1 31.05 -5.59 46.54
N LEU A 2 31.98 -4.74 46.06
CA LEU A 2 31.92 -4.18 44.71
C LEU A 2 31.93 -5.25 43.59
N GLU A 3 32.69 -6.34 43.81
CA GLU A 3 32.73 -7.47 42.85
C GLU A 3 31.39 -8.20 42.74
N GLN A 4 30.70 -8.36 43.84
CA GLN A 4 29.39 -8.99 43.87
C GLN A 4 28.32 -8.13 43.21
N LEU A 5 28.39 -6.81 43.38
CA LEU A 5 27.52 -5.86 42.69
C LEU A 5 27.78 -5.83 41.18
N ALA A 6 29.05 -5.85 40.76
CA ALA A 6 29.46 -5.95 39.38
C ALA A 6 28.95 -7.25 38.70
N GLY A 7 29.03 -8.38 39.43
CA GLY A 7 28.50 -9.66 38.98
C GLY A 7 26.98 -9.63 38.76
N ILE A 8 26.22 -9.04 39.68
CA ILE A 8 24.76 -8.89 39.56
C ILE A 8 24.39 -7.97 38.40
N LEU A 9 25.10 -6.85 38.24
CA LEU A 9 24.88 -5.91 37.11
C LEU A 9 25.18 -6.56 35.76
N ASN A 10 26.25 -7.35 35.66
CA ASN A 10 26.56 -8.07 34.41
C ASN A 10 25.50 -9.12 34.10
N GLN A 11 25.07 -9.89 35.08
CA GLN A 11 24.01 -10.88 34.91
C GLN A 11 22.68 -10.23 34.52
N TYR A 12 22.33 -9.09 35.09
CA TYR A 12 21.16 -8.32 34.73
C TYR A 12 21.23 -7.81 33.26
N ASN A 13 22.38 -7.26 32.87
CA ASN A 13 22.62 -6.80 31.51
C ASN A 13 22.53 -7.93 30.47
N ASP A 14 23.09 -9.09 30.79
CA ASP A 14 23.05 -10.26 29.91
C ASP A 14 21.63 -10.80 29.76
N ASN A 15 20.87 -10.85 30.85
CA ASN A 15 19.45 -11.22 30.80
C ASN A 15 18.64 -10.23 29.97
N GLN A 16 18.87 -8.92 30.10
CA GLN A 16 18.23 -7.88 29.27
C GLN A 16 18.56 -8.04 27.78
N ARG A 17 19.85 -8.27 27.47
CA ARG A 17 20.29 -8.51 26.08
C ARG A 17 19.64 -9.76 25.47
N GLN A 18 19.56 -10.85 26.25
CA GLN A 18 18.90 -12.08 25.82
C GLN A 18 17.41 -11.87 25.59
N LEU A 19 16.72 -11.14 26.44
CA LEU A 19 15.31 -10.81 26.32
C LEU A 19 15.05 -9.98 25.04
N ILE A 20 15.83 -8.92 24.84
CA ILE A 20 15.74 -8.07 23.64
C ILE A 20 15.99 -8.91 22.37
N ALA A 21 17.04 -9.73 22.36
CA ALA A 21 17.36 -10.58 21.22
C ALA A 21 16.29 -11.65 20.93
N SER A 22 15.62 -12.17 21.96
CA SER A 22 14.51 -13.12 21.78
C SER A 22 13.25 -12.43 21.27
N THR A 23 12.95 -11.22 21.76
CA THR A 23 11.81 -10.41 21.29
C THR A 23 11.98 -10.03 19.83
N LEU A 24 13.16 -9.55 19.42
CA LEU A 24 13.45 -9.21 18.02
C LEU A 24 13.35 -10.44 17.09
N ARG A 25 13.82 -11.60 17.54
CA ARG A 25 13.68 -12.84 16.77
C ARG A 25 12.22 -13.25 16.60
N HIS A 26 11.42 -13.12 17.64
CA HIS A 26 9.99 -13.43 17.60
C HIS A 26 9.23 -12.48 16.68
N GLU A 27 9.56 -11.21 16.73
CA GLU A 27 8.99 -10.17 15.86
C GLU A 27 9.33 -10.44 14.38
N ASN A 28 10.58 -10.75 14.05
CA ASN A 28 10.99 -11.09 12.69
C ASN A 28 10.29 -12.36 12.18
N TYR A 29 10.16 -13.38 13.02
CA TYR A 29 9.42 -14.60 12.67
C TYR A 29 7.94 -14.32 12.37
N LEU A 30 7.29 -13.48 13.16
CA LEU A 30 5.91 -13.07 12.91
C LEU A 30 5.77 -12.31 11.60
N LYS A 31 6.67 -11.38 11.30
CA LYS A 31 6.70 -10.62 10.03
C LYS A 31 6.86 -11.54 8.83
N GLU A 32 7.81 -12.46 8.87
CA GLU A 32 8.04 -13.43 7.81
C GLU A 32 6.83 -14.36 7.62
N SER A 33 6.23 -14.81 8.72
CA SER A 33 5.02 -15.63 8.68
C SER A 33 3.84 -14.89 8.05
N ILE A 34 3.64 -13.62 8.38
CA ILE A 34 2.59 -12.77 7.80
C ILE A 34 2.83 -12.57 6.30
N ALA A 35 4.08 -12.31 5.89
CA ALA A 35 4.42 -12.15 4.49
C ALA A 35 4.14 -13.42 3.68
N ASN A 36 4.52 -14.59 4.21
CA ASN A 36 4.28 -15.89 3.58
C ASN A 36 2.78 -16.20 3.47
N ILE A 37 2.02 -16.02 4.55
CA ILE A 37 0.56 -16.24 4.55
C ILE A 37 -0.11 -15.30 3.53
N SER A 38 0.29 -14.04 3.47
CA SER A 38 -0.26 -13.08 2.52
C SER A 38 0.02 -13.47 1.07
N HIS A 39 1.23 -13.97 0.78
CA HIS A 39 1.57 -14.50 -0.53
C HIS A 39 0.70 -15.70 -0.90
N ASP A 40 0.56 -16.67 0.02
CA ASP A 40 -0.18 -17.90 -0.21
C ASP A 40 -1.70 -17.67 -0.35
N LEU A 41 -2.22 -16.60 0.27
CA LEU A 41 -3.61 -16.18 0.10
C LEU A 41 -3.84 -15.41 -1.22
N ARG A 42 -2.85 -14.66 -1.69
CA ARG A 42 -2.97 -13.88 -2.94
C ARG A 42 -3.18 -14.77 -4.15
N THR A 43 -2.49 -15.90 -4.22
CA THR A 43 -2.55 -16.83 -5.36
C THR A 43 -3.95 -17.38 -5.61
N PRO A 44 -4.61 -18.06 -4.65
CA PRO A 44 -5.97 -18.58 -4.86
C PRO A 44 -6.99 -17.46 -5.09
N LEU A 45 -6.80 -16.31 -4.44
CA LEU A 45 -7.70 -15.19 -4.59
C LEU A 45 -7.64 -14.55 -5.99
N THR A 46 -6.45 -14.51 -6.59
CA THR A 46 -6.28 -14.07 -7.98
C THR A 46 -7.01 -15.01 -8.95
N VAL A 47 -6.94 -16.32 -8.72
CA VAL A 47 -7.67 -17.32 -9.52
C VAL A 47 -9.18 -17.14 -9.38
N ILE A 48 -9.69 -16.97 -8.16
CA ILE A 48 -11.11 -16.70 -7.89
C ILE A 48 -11.60 -15.46 -8.63
N LEU A 49 -10.86 -14.36 -8.51
CA LEU A 49 -11.20 -13.11 -9.20
C LEU A 49 -11.17 -13.26 -10.73
N GLY A 50 -10.19 -13.99 -11.25
CA GLY A 50 -10.12 -14.29 -12.70
C GLY A 50 -11.34 -15.05 -13.20
N HIS A 51 -11.77 -16.10 -12.48
CA HIS A 51 -12.97 -16.84 -12.84
C HIS A 51 -14.26 -16.01 -12.72
N LEU A 52 -14.36 -15.16 -11.70
CA LEU A 52 -15.50 -14.26 -11.55
C LEU A 52 -15.53 -13.22 -12.70
N GLN A 53 -14.38 -12.71 -13.15
CA GLN A 53 -14.30 -11.82 -14.32
C GLN A 53 -14.74 -12.52 -15.63
N LEU A 54 -14.42 -13.79 -15.79
CA LEU A 54 -14.88 -14.58 -16.94
C LEU A 54 -16.38 -14.80 -16.87
N LEU A 55 -16.93 -15.22 -15.73
CA LEU A 55 -18.36 -15.42 -15.51
C LEU A 55 -19.18 -14.15 -15.78
N ARG A 56 -18.66 -12.96 -15.45
CA ARG A 56 -19.33 -11.68 -15.73
C ARG A 56 -19.50 -11.40 -17.23
N LYS A 57 -18.74 -12.08 -18.10
CA LYS A 57 -18.84 -11.93 -19.57
C LYS A 57 -19.80 -12.93 -20.21
N GLU A 58 -20.29 -13.91 -19.44
CA GLU A 58 -21.22 -14.91 -19.92
C GLU A 58 -22.67 -14.38 -19.86
N PRO A 59 -23.59 -14.94 -20.68
CA PRO A 59 -25.01 -14.63 -20.57
C PRO A 59 -25.54 -15.18 -19.23
N LEU A 60 -25.91 -14.26 -18.33
CA LEU A 60 -26.39 -14.56 -16.98
C LEU A 60 -27.83 -14.10 -16.83
N THR A 61 -28.60 -14.78 -16.00
CA THR A 61 -29.86 -14.23 -15.48
C THR A 61 -29.57 -13.09 -14.50
N ASP A 62 -30.50 -12.15 -14.33
CA ASP A 62 -30.35 -11.01 -13.42
C ASP A 62 -29.96 -11.45 -12.00
N ARG A 63 -30.56 -12.53 -11.50
CA ARG A 63 -30.25 -13.08 -10.18
C ARG A 63 -28.82 -13.65 -10.09
N GLN A 64 -28.30 -14.25 -11.15
CA GLN A 64 -26.92 -14.76 -11.21
C GLN A 64 -25.95 -13.59 -11.30
N ALA A 65 -26.20 -12.61 -12.16
CA ALA A 65 -25.39 -11.41 -12.28
C ALA A 65 -25.24 -10.68 -10.95
N GLN A 66 -26.34 -10.46 -10.23
CA GLN A 66 -26.33 -9.81 -8.92
C GLN A 66 -25.49 -10.59 -7.87
N ARG A 67 -25.58 -11.94 -7.88
CA ARG A 67 -24.81 -12.78 -6.97
C ARG A 67 -23.32 -12.75 -7.29
N ILE A 68 -22.97 -12.85 -8.58
CA ILE A 68 -21.57 -12.80 -9.03
C ILE A 68 -20.97 -11.44 -8.68
N GLU A 69 -21.69 -10.35 -8.89
CA GLU A 69 -21.23 -9.02 -8.53
C GLU A 69 -20.96 -8.89 -7.01
N THR A 70 -21.88 -9.42 -6.21
CA THR A 70 -21.68 -9.44 -4.75
C THR A 70 -20.44 -10.24 -4.34
N ILE A 71 -20.20 -11.41 -4.95
CA ILE A 71 -19.03 -12.25 -4.65
C ILE A 71 -17.75 -11.57 -5.14
N PHE A 72 -17.79 -10.97 -6.33
CA PHE A 72 -16.67 -10.24 -6.91
C PHE A 72 -16.20 -9.12 -5.99
N HIS A 73 -17.10 -8.26 -5.53
CA HIS A 73 -16.77 -7.18 -4.59
C HIS A 73 -16.22 -7.70 -3.26
N LYS A 74 -16.73 -8.82 -2.76
CA LYS A 74 -16.20 -9.44 -1.53
C LYS A 74 -14.78 -9.99 -1.73
N ALA A 75 -14.53 -10.62 -2.89
CA ALA A 75 -13.21 -11.13 -3.25
C ALA A 75 -12.20 -9.99 -3.47
N GLU A 76 -12.60 -8.91 -4.12
CA GLU A 76 -11.75 -7.70 -4.25
C GLU A 76 -11.42 -7.11 -2.88
N ARG A 77 -12.40 -6.99 -2.01
CA ARG A 77 -12.17 -6.50 -0.64
C ARG A 77 -11.20 -7.40 0.13
N MET A 78 -11.30 -8.72 -0.04
CA MET A 78 -10.36 -9.66 0.57
C MET A 78 -8.94 -9.47 0.03
N LYS A 79 -8.79 -9.25 -1.29
CA LYS A 79 -7.51 -8.93 -1.93
C LYS A 79 -6.86 -7.66 -1.31
N GLU A 80 -7.64 -6.61 -1.12
CA GLU A 80 -7.18 -5.39 -0.46
C GLU A 80 -6.71 -5.64 0.97
N LEU A 81 -7.45 -6.43 1.76
CA LEU A 81 -7.08 -6.77 3.13
C LEU A 81 -5.79 -7.60 3.18
N VAL A 82 -5.64 -8.59 2.33
CA VAL A 82 -4.41 -9.41 2.21
C VAL A 82 -3.22 -8.52 1.84
N GLN A 83 -3.42 -7.58 0.90
CA GLN A 83 -2.38 -6.63 0.52
C GLN A 83 -1.99 -5.71 1.69
N THR A 84 -2.98 -5.15 2.40
CA THR A 84 -2.74 -4.31 3.57
C THR A 84 -1.97 -5.06 4.66
N PHE A 85 -2.30 -6.34 4.86
CA PHE A 85 -1.64 -7.20 5.85
C PHE A 85 -0.18 -7.48 5.49
N TYR A 86 0.08 -7.77 4.22
CA TYR A 86 1.44 -7.88 3.68
C TYR A 86 2.24 -6.59 3.86
N ASP A 87 1.62 -5.47 3.52
CA ASP A 87 2.23 -4.14 3.63
C ASP A 87 2.64 -3.80 5.06
N LEU A 88 1.78 -4.14 6.03
CA LEU A 88 2.06 -3.94 7.44
C LEU A 88 3.27 -4.76 7.90
N SER A 89 3.41 -6.00 7.40
CA SER A 89 4.54 -6.87 7.75
C SER A 89 5.89 -6.37 7.23
N ILE A 90 5.87 -5.66 6.09
CA ILE A 90 7.10 -5.13 5.47
C ILE A 90 7.50 -3.78 6.07
N LEU A 91 6.55 -2.91 6.43
CA LEU A 91 6.84 -1.56 6.93
C LEU A 91 7.73 -1.55 8.18
N ASP A 92 7.63 -2.59 9.01
CA ASP A 92 8.45 -2.74 10.20
C ASP A 92 9.81 -3.42 9.95
N ALA A 93 10.05 -3.93 8.75
CA ALA A 93 11.34 -4.50 8.41
C ALA A 93 12.32 -3.36 8.06
N GLU A 94 13.25 -3.04 8.95
CA GLU A 94 14.36 -2.10 8.73
C GLU A 94 15.25 -2.43 7.51
N GLN A 95 14.88 -3.45 6.72
CA GLN A 95 15.64 -4.00 5.60
C GLN A 95 15.21 -3.52 4.23
N ILE A 96 14.23 -2.63 4.13
CA ILE A 96 13.84 -2.10 2.81
C ILE A 96 14.88 -1.05 2.40
N THR A 97 15.84 -1.45 1.58
CA THR A 97 16.72 -0.51 0.87
C THR A 97 15.98 0.03 -0.35
N PRO A 98 15.57 1.31 -0.38
CA PRO A 98 14.89 1.89 -1.52
C PRO A 98 15.78 1.83 -2.77
N ARG A 99 15.24 1.29 -3.86
CA ARG A 99 15.92 1.31 -5.16
C ARG A 99 15.68 2.66 -5.82
N ARG A 100 16.61 3.58 -5.62
CA ARG A 100 16.48 4.94 -6.15
C ARG A 100 16.79 4.98 -7.64
N GLU A 101 15.88 5.60 -8.39
CA GLU A 101 16.00 5.87 -9.82
C GLU A 101 15.35 7.22 -10.15
N ASP A 102 15.75 7.80 -11.28
CA ASP A 102 15.14 9.04 -11.77
C ASP A 102 13.89 8.70 -12.58
N PHE A 103 12.76 9.29 -12.21
CA PHE A 103 11.50 9.10 -12.93
C PHE A 103 10.66 10.37 -12.99
N ASN A 104 9.73 10.41 -13.94
CA ASN A 104 8.81 11.51 -14.14
C ASN A 104 7.59 11.34 -13.24
N LEU A 105 7.55 12.11 -12.15
CA LEU A 105 6.44 12.10 -11.18
C LEU A 105 5.13 12.63 -11.77
N SER A 106 5.20 13.60 -12.70
CA SER A 106 3.99 14.10 -13.37
C SER A 106 3.32 13.02 -14.20
N ASN A 107 4.10 12.21 -14.95
CA ASN A 107 3.56 11.09 -15.72
C ASN A 107 2.99 10.00 -14.82
N LEU A 108 3.67 9.68 -13.72
CA LEU A 108 3.16 8.72 -12.75
C LEU A 108 1.79 9.14 -12.22
N LEU A 109 1.61 10.40 -11.83
CA LEU A 109 0.32 10.93 -11.36
C LEU A 109 -0.76 10.87 -12.45
N ILE A 110 -0.45 11.25 -13.67
CA ILE A 110 -1.40 11.19 -14.79
C ILE A 110 -1.85 9.74 -15.03
N ASN A 111 -0.93 8.79 -15.02
CA ASN A 111 -1.25 7.37 -15.19
C ASN A 111 -2.17 6.87 -14.08
N LEU A 112 -1.84 7.16 -12.81
CA LEU A 112 -2.65 6.76 -11.65
C LEU A 112 -4.06 7.36 -11.70
N ILE A 113 -4.21 8.63 -12.08
CA ILE A 113 -5.51 9.27 -12.24
C ILE A 113 -6.31 8.60 -13.36
N THR A 114 -5.66 8.31 -14.49
CA THR A 114 -6.28 7.66 -15.64
C THR A 114 -6.75 6.24 -15.31
N GLU A 115 -5.94 5.47 -14.59
CA GLU A 115 -6.29 4.12 -14.13
C GLU A 115 -7.47 4.11 -13.16
N ASN A 116 -7.61 5.17 -12.35
CA ASN A 116 -8.70 5.33 -11.40
C ASN A 116 -9.92 6.09 -11.97
N ALA A 117 -9.89 6.52 -13.25
CA ALA A 117 -10.99 7.24 -13.89
C ALA A 117 -12.35 6.50 -13.78
N PRO A 118 -12.44 5.17 -14.00
CA PRO A 118 -13.72 4.47 -13.84
C PRO A 118 -14.30 4.54 -12.41
N ALA A 119 -13.43 4.56 -11.40
CA ALA A 119 -13.87 4.67 -10.01
C ALA A 119 -14.34 6.09 -9.65
N LEU A 120 -13.71 7.11 -10.23
CA LEU A 120 -14.11 8.51 -10.13
C LEU A 120 -15.47 8.72 -10.80
N GLU A 121 -15.64 8.23 -12.04
CA GLU A 121 -16.89 8.31 -12.80
C GLU A 121 -18.04 7.61 -12.07
N ALA A 122 -17.81 6.42 -11.53
CA ALA A 122 -18.83 5.67 -10.79
C ALA A 122 -19.37 6.43 -9.56
N LYS A 123 -18.60 7.37 -9.04
CA LYS A 123 -18.98 8.26 -7.92
C LYS A 123 -19.40 9.66 -8.36
N ASN A 124 -19.41 9.95 -9.66
CA ASN A 124 -19.63 11.29 -10.22
C ASN A 124 -18.64 12.33 -9.67
N ILE A 125 -17.39 11.93 -9.43
CA ILE A 125 -16.34 12.84 -8.97
C ILE A 125 -15.57 13.34 -10.19
N SER A 126 -15.47 14.66 -10.34
CA SER A 126 -14.63 15.33 -11.36
C SER A 126 -13.43 15.96 -10.63
N PRO A 127 -12.24 15.34 -10.67
CA PRO A 127 -11.10 15.85 -9.92
C PRO A 127 -10.57 17.15 -10.57
N GLU A 128 -10.30 18.16 -9.74
CA GLU A 128 -9.55 19.34 -10.12
C GLU A 128 -8.05 19.03 -10.01
N ILE A 129 -7.31 19.15 -11.11
CA ILE A 129 -5.90 18.73 -11.19
C ILE A 129 -5.04 19.95 -11.51
N ASP A 130 -4.18 20.34 -10.57
CA ASP A 130 -3.21 21.43 -10.73
C ASP A 130 -1.79 20.85 -10.83
N LEU A 131 -1.30 20.75 -12.07
CA LEU A 131 0.06 20.30 -12.35
C LEU A 131 0.90 21.46 -12.91
N PRO A 132 2.19 21.53 -12.58
CA PRO A 132 3.06 22.55 -13.14
C PRO A 132 3.22 22.35 -14.67
N PRO A 133 3.47 23.42 -15.44
CA PRO A 133 3.60 23.36 -16.91
C PRO A 133 4.82 22.56 -17.39
N HIS A 134 5.76 22.27 -16.51
CA HIS A 134 6.94 21.44 -16.77
C HIS A 134 6.86 20.13 -16.00
N SER A 135 7.45 19.10 -16.55
CA SER A 135 7.52 17.78 -15.90
C SER A 135 8.36 17.84 -14.63
N VAL A 136 7.84 17.28 -13.55
CA VAL A 136 8.55 17.15 -12.28
C VAL A 136 9.21 15.77 -12.24
N TYR A 137 10.53 15.77 -12.05
CA TYR A 137 11.32 14.55 -11.88
C TYR A 137 11.67 14.35 -10.42
N LEU A 138 11.73 13.09 -10.00
CA LEU A 138 12.07 12.70 -8.64
C LEU A 138 13.12 11.59 -8.68
N HIS A 139 14.14 11.70 -7.82
CA HIS A 139 15.11 10.64 -7.58
C HIS A 139 14.70 9.85 -6.34
N SER A 140 13.97 8.76 -6.53
CA SER A 140 13.40 7.97 -5.42
C SER A 140 13.12 6.53 -5.87
N ASP A 141 12.54 5.73 -5.01
CA ASP A 141 12.00 4.42 -5.38
C ASP A 141 10.63 4.59 -6.04
N TYR A 142 10.58 4.26 -7.33
CA TYR A 142 9.38 4.41 -8.15
C TYR A 142 8.20 3.64 -7.54
N SER A 143 8.41 2.38 -7.20
CA SER A 143 7.33 1.50 -6.70
C SER A 143 6.78 1.93 -5.35
N MET A 144 7.65 2.45 -4.48
CA MET A 144 7.21 3.00 -3.18
C MET A 144 6.40 4.29 -3.37
N VAL A 145 6.86 5.20 -4.24
CA VAL A 145 6.14 6.46 -4.52
C VAL A 145 4.81 6.18 -5.21
N GLU A 146 4.77 5.31 -6.22
CA GLU A 146 3.55 4.85 -6.88
C GLU A 146 2.52 4.33 -5.86
N ARG A 147 2.95 3.47 -4.95
CA ARG A 147 2.10 2.90 -3.91
C ARG A 147 1.58 3.94 -2.91
N ILE A 148 2.41 4.91 -2.51
CA ILE A 148 1.98 6.03 -1.66
C ILE A 148 0.87 6.82 -2.35
N LEU A 149 1.09 7.21 -3.60
CA LEU A 149 0.14 8.00 -4.38
C LEU A 149 -1.16 7.23 -4.64
N GLN A 150 -1.06 5.95 -5.00
CA GLN A 150 -2.22 5.08 -5.17
C GLN A 150 -3.06 4.96 -3.89
N ASN A 151 -2.42 4.80 -2.72
CA ASN A 151 -3.11 4.76 -1.45
C ASN A 151 -3.82 6.07 -1.11
N LEU A 152 -3.16 7.20 -1.37
CA LEU A 152 -3.76 8.53 -1.16
C LEU A 152 -4.96 8.75 -2.08
N LEU A 153 -4.81 8.42 -3.37
CA LEU A 153 -5.87 8.58 -4.36
C LEU A 153 -7.08 7.68 -4.06
N THR A 154 -6.84 6.40 -3.78
CA THR A 154 -7.94 5.48 -3.45
C THR A 154 -8.64 5.86 -2.15
N ASN A 155 -7.93 6.37 -1.16
CA ASN A 155 -8.53 6.90 0.06
C ASN A 155 -9.38 8.15 -0.23
N ALA A 156 -8.87 9.09 -1.02
CA ALA A 156 -9.63 10.26 -1.42
C ALA A 156 -10.91 9.87 -2.17
N ILE A 157 -10.82 8.97 -3.16
CA ILE A 157 -12.00 8.47 -3.89
C ILE A 157 -12.97 7.75 -2.95
N ARG A 158 -12.49 6.97 -2.00
CA ARG A 158 -13.33 6.20 -1.07
C ARG A 158 -14.12 7.10 -0.12
N TYR A 159 -13.49 8.11 0.42
CA TYR A 159 -14.04 8.94 1.51
C TYR A 159 -14.56 10.30 1.04
N SER A 160 -14.31 10.66 -0.23
CA SER A 160 -14.87 11.90 -0.78
C SER A 160 -16.40 11.85 -0.79
N SER A 161 -16.99 12.96 -0.38
CA SER A 161 -18.42 13.26 -0.51
C SER A 161 -18.70 14.24 -1.66
N GLY A 162 -17.69 14.61 -2.44
CA GLY A 162 -17.79 15.62 -3.49
C GLY A 162 -16.50 15.72 -4.31
N ASP A 163 -16.06 16.95 -4.55
CA ASP A 163 -14.92 17.23 -5.39
C ASP A 163 -13.60 16.82 -4.76
N ILE A 164 -12.67 16.32 -5.57
CA ILE A 164 -11.29 16.03 -5.16
C ILE A 164 -10.38 17.05 -5.84
N LYS A 165 -9.51 17.69 -5.06
CA LYS A 165 -8.47 18.56 -5.59
C LYS A 165 -7.11 17.91 -5.44
N MET A 166 -6.35 17.87 -6.54
CA MET A 166 -5.00 17.33 -6.57
C MET A 166 -4.03 18.38 -7.08
N SER A 167 -2.93 18.59 -6.37
CA SER A 167 -1.90 19.50 -6.85
C SER A 167 -0.51 18.91 -6.70
N LEU A 168 0.36 19.19 -7.66
CA LEU A 168 1.77 18.85 -7.65
C LEU A 168 2.58 20.13 -7.77
N LYS A 169 3.52 20.36 -6.86
CA LYS A 169 4.44 21.49 -6.91
C LYS A 169 5.87 21.00 -6.76
N GLN A 170 6.75 21.54 -7.61
CA GLN A 170 8.17 21.32 -7.41
C GLN A 170 8.66 22.27 -6.31
N ALA A 171 9.21 21.70 -5.24
CA ALA A 171 9.90 22.46 -4.21
C ALA A 171 11.39 22.58 -4.54
N ARG A 172 12.14 23.37 -3.77
CA ARG A 172 13.59 23.51 -3.98
C ARG A 172 14.31 22.19 -3.72
N GLU A 173 15.44 21.97 -4.37
CA GLU A 173 16.38 20.88 -4.09
C GLU A 173 15.78 19.45 -4.21
N ASN A 174 15.32 19.08 -5.41
CA ASN A 174 14.86 17.73 -5.70
C ASN A 174 13.70 17.23 -4.79
N ARG A 175 12.84 18.16 -4.34
CA ARG A 175 11.64 17.89 -3.55
C ARG A 175 10.40 18.20 -4.35
N ALA A 176 9.40 17.35 -4.23
CA ALA A 176 8.07 17.57 -4.78
C ALA A 176 7.04 17.54 -3.63
N ILE A 177 6.03 18.39 -3.74
CA ILE A 177 4.88 18.40 -2.81
C ILE A 177 3.67 17.98 -3.62
N PHE A 178 3.09 16.86 -3.24
CA PHE A 178 1.80 16.41 -3.73
C PHE A 178 0.76 16.65 -2.64
N THR A 179 -0.34 17.30 -3.02
CA THR A 179 -1.47 17.55 -2.12
C THR A 179 -2.72 16.95 -2.73
N ILE A 180 -3.52 16.29 -1.90
CA ILE A 180 -4.84 15.78 -2.25
C ILE A 180 -5.83 16.20 -1.16
N GLU A 181 -6.92 16.82 -1.58
CA GLU A 181 -7.99 17.33 -0.72
C GLU A 181 -9.32 16.74 -1.20
N ASN A 182 -10.19 16.34 -0.27
CA ASN A 182 -11.49 15.72 -0.54
C ASN A 182 -12.56 16.22 0.44
#